data_590f53484afda3183c83f4090577e01a
#
_entry.id   590f53484afda3183c83f4090577e01a
#
_cell.length_a   1.000
_cell.length_b   1.000
_cell.length_c   1.000
_cell.angle_alpha   90.00
_cell.angle_beta   90.00
_cell.angle_gamma   90.00
#
_symmetry.space_group_name_H-M   'P 1'
#
loop_
_entity.id
_entity.type
_entity.pdbx_description
1 polymer ?
#
loop_
_entity_poly.entity_id
_entity_poly.type
_entity_poly.pdbx_seq_one_letter_code
_entity_poly.pdbx_strand_id
1 'polypeptide(L)'
;MNPAKPRQGEKTILQEDCAEDKLKNGILTLTNQRIIFEKTEGKIATLSKSTGDVLLDILFNKISSVSAEGFIIKKVVISTDDMTYKFGVFNTGKWAREIKNQINMSKIT
;
A
#
# COMPACT_ATOMS: atom_id res chain seq x y z
N MET A 1 -19.12 0.08 5.22
CA MET A 1 -18.00 0.87 4.70
C MET A 1 -17.65 0.39 3.32
N ASN A 2 -17.11 1.25 2.54
CA ASN A 2 -16.88 0.95 1.12
C ASN A 2 -15.40 0.84 0.82
N PRO A 3 -15.04 0.03 -0.18
CA PRO A 3 -13.67 0.05 -0.69
C PRO A 3 -13.34 1.41 -1.26
N ALA A 4 -12.06 1.66 -1.45
CA ALA A 4 -11.60 2.91 -2.00
C ALA A 4 -12.12 3.09 -3.43
N LYS A 5 -12.57 4.30 -3.74
CA LYS A 5 -13.05 4.62 -5.07
C LYS A 5 -11.94 5.25 -5.88
N PRO A 6 -11.83 4.93 -7.17
CA PRO A 6 -10.81 5.55 -8.01
C PRO A 6 -10.98 7.05 -8.07
N ARG A 7 -9.85 7.74 -8.08
CA ARG A 7 -9.82 9.19 -8.27
C ARG A 7 -9.57 9.48 -9.74
N GLN A 8 -9.84 10.72 -10.13
CA GLN A 8 -9.63 11.13 -11.51
C GLN A 8 -8.17 10.93 -11.90
N GLY A 9 -7.95 10.25 -13.01
CA GLY A 9 -6.60 9.99 -13.51
C GLY A 9 -5.82 8.95 -12.74
N GLU A 10 -6.44 8.28 -11.80
CA GLU A 10 -5.75 7.31 -10.96
C GLU A 10 -5.59 5.98 -11.67
N LYS A 11 -4.38 5.43 -11.58
CA LYS A 11 -4.05 4.11 -12.15
C LYS A 11 -3.38 3.26 -11.09
N THR A 12 -3.77 1.99 -11.05
CA THR A 12 -3.13 1.03 -10.15
C THR A 12 -1.78 0.63 -10.74
N ILE A 13 -0.75 0.73 -9.93
CA ILE A 13 0.62 0.38 -10.32
C ILE A 13 0.97 -1.00 -9.79
N LEU A 14 0.73 -1.25 -8.51
CA LEU A 14 0.96 -2.54 -7.86
C LEU A 14 -0.18 -2.83 -6.92
N GLN A 15 -0.49 -4.11 -6.79
CA GLN A 15 -1.50 -4.55 -5.84
C GLN A 15 -1.18 -5.96 -5.37
N GLU A 16 -1.27 -6.19 -4.08
CA GLU A 16 -0.85 -7.47 -3.53
C GLU A 16 -1.52 -7.73 -2.18
N ASP A 17 -1.84 -8.99 -1.93
CA ASP A 17 -2.25 -9.40 -0.59
C ASP A 17 -1.05 -9.27 0.34
N CYS A 18 -1.26 -8.70 1.49
CA CYS A 18 -0.18 -8.60 2.45
C CYS A 18 -0.72 -8.43 3.86
N ALA A 19 0.17 -8.36 4.81
CA ALA A 19 -0.17 -8.07 6.18
C ALA A 19 0.65 -6.90 6.67
N GLU A 20 -0.01 -5.99 7.36
CA GLU A 20 0.67 -4.92 8.07
C GLU A 20 0.74 -5.31 9.54
N ASP A 21 1.80 -4.94 10.24
CA ASP A 21 2.06 -5.43 11.59
C ASP A 21 0.90 -5.19 12.56
N LYS A 22 0.25 -4.07 12.46
CA LYS A 22 -0.85 -3.71 13.34
C LYS A 22 -2.23 -3.95 12.73
N LEU A 23 -2.35 -3.73 11.44
CA LEU A 23 -3.63 -3.79 10.74
C LEU A 23 -3.97 -5.18 10.25
N LYS A 24 -3.00 -6.08 10.26
CA LYS A 24 -3.17 -7.48 9.89
C LYS A 24 -3.40 -7.64 8.39
N ASN A 25 -4.19 -8.61 8.00
CA ASN A 25 -4.31 -8.99 6.60
C ASN A 25 -5.14 -8.01 5.79
N GLY A 26 -4.68 -7.73 4.59
CA GLY A 26 -5.39 -6.85 3.69
C GLY A 26 -4.79 -6.87 2.31
N ILE A 27 -5.23 -5.94 1.50
CA ILE A 27 -4.73 -5.75 0.14
C ILE A 27 -4.08 -4.38 0.07
N LEU A 28 -2.80 -4.38 -0.27
CA LEU A 28 -2.04 -3.15 -0.45
C LEU A 28 -2.05 -2.76 -1.91
N THR A 29 -2.43 -1.53 -2.19
CA THR A 29 -2.47 -1.00 -3.55
C THR A 29 -1.62 0.26 -3.62
N LEU A 30 -0.73 0.28 -4.59
CA LEU A 30 -0.01 1.49 -4.97
C LEU A 30 -0.62 2.01 -6.26
N THR A 31 -1.05 3.25 -6.23
CA THR A 31 -1.50 3.92 -7.44
C THR A 31 -0.49 5.00 -7.80
N ASN A 32 -0.79 5.74 -8.86
CA ASN A 32 0.02 6.90 -9.23
C ASN A 32 -0.27 8.13 -8.36
N GLN A 33 -1.12 8.00 -7.35
CA GLN A 33 -1.52 9.12 -6.50
C GLN A 33 -1.41 8.84 -5.00
N ARG A 34 -1.53 7.59 -4.59
CA ARG A 34 -1.61 7.26 -3.16
C ARG A 34 -1.34 5.79 -2.89
N ILE A 35 -1.26 5.47 -1.62
CA ILE A 35 -1.17 4.09 -1.13
C ILE A 35 -2.44 3.79 -0.36
N ILE A 36 -3.06 2.67 -0.69
CA ILE A 36 -4.32 2.24 -0.09
C ILE A 36 -4.12 0.87 0.52
N PHE A 37 -4.61 0.68 1.73
CA PHE A 37 -4.65 -0.64 2.35
C PHE A 37 -6.08 -0.92 2.77
N GLU A 38 -6.63 -1.99 2.20
CA GLU A 38 -8.01 -2.36 2.40
C GLU A 38 -8.09 -3.72 3.09
N LYS A 39 -9.02 -3.84 4.03
CA LYS A 39 -9.22 -5.09 4.74
C LYS A 39 -9.76 -6.15 3.77
N THR A 40 -9.23 -7.38 3.87
CA THR A 40 -9.82 -8.48 3.11
C THR A 40 -11.05 -9.00 3.82
N GLU A 41 -12.05 -9.42 3.04
CA GLU A 41 -13.29 -9.93 3.61
C GLU A 41 -13.19 -11.38 4.05
N GLY A 42 -12.04 -11.99 3.88
CA GLY A 42 -11.85 -13.33 4.39
C GLY A 42 -12.46 -14.44 3.59
N LYS A 43 -13.08 -14.15 2.47
CA LYS A 43 -13.68 -15.17 1.61
C LYS A 43 -12.72 -15.56 0.51
N ILE A 44 -11.79 -16.39 0.85
CA ILE A 44 -10.72 -16.74 -0.08
C ILE A 44 -11.17 -17.69 -1.16
N ALA A 45 -12.31 -18.35 -0.98
CA ALA A 45 -12.75 -19.38 -1.89
C ALA A 45 -13.20 -18.86 -3.24
N THR A 46 -13.46 -17.57 -3.37
CA THR A 46 -13.91 -17.00 -4.63
C THR A 46 -12.73 -16.51 -5.44
N LEU A 47 -12.89 -16.56 -6.76
CA LEU A 47 -11.83 -16.13 -7.66
C LEU A 47 -11.61 -14.63 -7.62
N SER A 48 -12.63 -13.88 -7.30
CA SER A 48 -12.49 -12.44 -7.18
C SER A 48 -12.25 -12.09 -5.72
N LYS A 49 -11.18 -11.35 -5.46
CA LYS A 49 -10.92 -10.86 -4.12
C LYS A 49 -11.93 -9.77 -3.82
N SER A 50 -12.61 -9.91 -2.71
CA SER A 50 -13.45 -8.82 -2.27
C SER A 50 -12.70 -8.02 -1.23
N THR A 51 -12.65 -6.72 -1.46
CA THR A 51 -12.04 -5.80 -0.51
C THR A 51 -13.11 -5.30 0.45
N GLY A 52 -12.70 -5.09 1.67
CA GLY A 52 -13.58 -4.51 2.67
C GLY A 52 -13.28 -3.06 2.89
N ASP A 53 -13.31 -2.67 4.15
CA ASP A 53 -13.09 -1.28 4.53
C ASP A 53 -11.69 -0.80 4.18
N VAL A 54 -11.59 0.45 3.82
CA VAL A 54 -10.29 1.11 3.67
C VAL A 54 -9.73 1.37 5.06
N LEU A 55 -8.58 0.79 5.34
CA LEU A 55 -7.89 0.98 6.61
C LEU A 55 -6.87 2.11 6.53
N LEU A 56 -6.25 2.29 5.37
CA LEU A 56 -5.31 3.36 5.14
C LEU A 56 -5.52 3.94 3.74
N ASP A 57 -5.39 5.26 3.66
CA ASP A 57 -5.45 5.99 2.41
C ASP A 57 -4.45 7.13 2.55
N ILE A 58 -3.25 6.92 2.01
CA ILE A 58 -2.14 7.83 2.24
C ILE A 58 -1.74 8.48 0.93
N LEU A 59 -2.05 9.75 0.79
CA LEU A 59 -1.60 10.52 -0.36
C LEU A 59 -0.09 10.69 -0.30
N PHE A 60 0.55 10.78 -1.45
CA PHE A 60 2.00 10.84 -1.52
C PHE A 60 2.61 11.99 -0.71
N ASN A 61 1.91 13.13 -0.65
CA ASN A 61 2.44 14.27 0.09
C ASN A 61 2.42 14.08 1.60
N LYS A 62 1.82 12.99 2.08
CA LYS A 62 1.84 12.65 3.51
C LYS A 62 2.94 11.67 3.86
N ILE A 63 3.63 11.12 2.88
CA ILE A 63 4.67 10.15 3.10
C ILE A 63 6.00 10.84 3.31
N SER A 64 6.64 10.59 4.46
CA SER A 64 7.93 11.18 4.77
C SER A 64 9.08 10.27 4.37
N SER A 65 8.89 8.95 4.41
CA SER A 65 9.94 8.03 3.99
C SER A 65 9.38 6.67 3.58
N VAL A 66 10.10 5.99 2.70
CA VAL A 66 9.80 4.65 2.23
C VAL A 66 11.10 3.87 2.18
N SER A 67 11.12 2.68 2.75
CA SER A 67 12.31 1.83 2.70
C SER A 67 11.90 0.36 2.76
N ALA A 68 12.83 -0.51 2.39
CA ALA A 68 12.70 -1.94 2.60
C ALA A 68 13.62 -2.29 3.75
N GLU A 69 13.04 -2.74 4.88
CA GLU A 69 13.80 -2.96 6.09
C GLU A 69 13.51 -4.34 6.66
N GLY A 70 14.46 -4.85 7.43
CA GLY A 70 14.32 -6.12 8.10
C GLY A 70 15.57 -6.95 7.90
N PHE A 71 15.87 -7.79 8.88
CA PHE A 71 17.06 -8.62 8.83
C PHE A 71 16.78 -9.96 8.14
N ILE A 72 15.88 -10.72 8.70
CA ILE A 72 15.52 -12.03 8.12
C ILE A 72 14.31 -11.88 7.22
N ILE A 73 13.27 -11.23 7.71
CA ILE A 73 12.05 -10.96 6.94
C ILE A 73 11.99 -9.48 6.65
N LYS A 74 12.05 -9.14 5.38
CA LYS A 74 12.00 -7.74 4.98
C LYS A 74 10.56 -7.28 4.81
N LYS A 75 10.34 -6.02 5.14
CA LYS A 75 9.03 -5.37 4.98
C LYS A 75 9.22 -4.02 4.34
N VAL A 76 8.19 -3.56 3.66
CA VAL A 76 8.15 -2.19 3.16
C VAL A 76 7.70 -1.32 4.32
N VAL A 77 8.55 -0.36 4.68
CA VAL A 77 8.29 0.55 5.80
C VAL A 77 7.93 1.91 5.22
N ILE A 78 6.71 2.35 5.51
CA ILE A 78 6.20 3.64 5.05
C ILE A 78 5.93 4.49 6.28
N SER A 79 6.57 5.63 6.33
CA SER A 79 6.40 6.55 7.46
C SER A 79 5.70 7.83 7.00
N THR A 80 4.79 8.27 7.83
CA THR A 80 4.18 9.59 7.72
C THR A 80 4.65 10.41 8.91
N ASP A 81 4.15 11.62 9.06
CA ASP A 81 4.55 12.46 10.19
C ASP A 81 4.20 11.81 11.53
N ASP A 82 3.11 11.08 11.57
CA ASP A 82 2.58 10.56 12.83
C ASP A 82 2.79 9.07 13.03
N MET A 83 2.90 8.31 11.96
CA MET A 83 2.85 6.86 12.05
C MET A 83 3.87 6.19 11.14
N THR A 84 4.21 4.97 11.51
CA THR A 84 5.04 4.11 10.67
C THR A 84 4.28 2.80 10.44
N TYR A 85 4.19 2.40 9.18
CA TYR A 85 3.51 1.17 8.77
C TYR A 85 4.49 0.21 8.14
N LYS A 86 4.36 -1.07 8.47
CA LYS A 86 5.26 -2.10 7.95
C LYS A 86 4.44 -3.16 7.25
N PHE A 87 4.64 -3.27 5.92
CA PHE A 87 3.87 -4.17 5.08
C PHE A 87 4.71 -5.34 4.63
N GLY A 88 4.25 -6.54 4.93
CA GLY A 88 4.91 -7.76 4.49
C GLY A 88 4.44 -8.15 3.10
N VAL A 89 5.16 -7.70 2.08
CA VAL A 89 4.85 -8.01 0.69
C VAL A 89 5.88 -8.98 0.13
N PHE A 90 5.56 -9.55 -1.01
CA PHE A 90 6.38 -10.58 -1.61
C PHE A 90 7.75 -10.04 -2.07
N ASN A 91 7.74 -8.94 -2.79
CA ASN A 91 8.98 -8.35 -3.31
C ASN A 91 9.15 -6.95 -2.73
N THR A 92 9.70 -6.89 -1.53
CA THR A 92 9.82 -5.63 -0.80
C THR A 92 10.67 -4.59 -1.53
N GLY A 93 11.75 -5.04 -2.17
CA GLY A 93 12.61 -4.12 -2.93
C GLY A 93 11.89 -3.48 -4.09
N LYS A 94 11.10 -4.27 -4.82
CA LYS A 94 10.32 -3.75 -5.94
C LYS A 94 9.27 -2.74 -5.45
N TRP A 95 8.57 -3.08 -4.37
CA TRP A 95 7.56 -2.21 -3.81
C TRP A 95 8.15 -0.87 -3.36
N ALA A 96 9.26 -0.94 -2.60
CA ALA A 96 9.89 0.29 -2.11
C ALA A 96 10.36 1.18 -3.26
N ARG A 97 10.98 0.56 -4.26
CA ARG A 97 11.48 1.30 -5.42
C ARG A 97 10.34 1.93 -6.21
N GLU A 98 9.27 1.17 -6.43
CA GLU A 98 8.15 1.66 -7.21
C GLU A 98 7.40 2.77 -6.49
N ILE A 99 7.24 2.66 -5.18
CA ILE A 99 6.61 3.73 -4.40
C ILE A 99 7.42 5.02 -4.52
N LYS A 100 8.74 4.92 -4.34
CA LYS A 100 9.61 6.09 -4.48
C LYS A 100 9.52 6.69 -5.87
N ASN A 101 9.47 5.83 -6.88
CA ASN A 101 9.37 6.27 -8.27
C ASN A 101 8.07 7.04 -8.51
N GLN A 102 6.96 6.52 -8.04
CA GLN A 102 5.67 7.18 -8.22
C GLN A 102 5.62 8.51 -7.47
N ILE A 103 6.19 8.56 -6.27
CA ILE A 103 6.25 9.80 -5.51
C ILE A 103 7.05 10.85 -6.29
N ASN A 104 8.20 10.44 -6.82
CA ASN A 104 9.04 11.36 -7.60
C ASN A 104 8.33 11.85 -8.85
N MET A 105 7.64 10.96 -9.55
CA MET A 105 6.89 11.35 -10.75
C MET A 105 5.78 12.32 -10.43
N SER A 106 5.15 12.17 -9.28
CA SER A 106 4.06 13.06 -8.88
C SER A 106 4.55 14.48 -8.61
N LYS A 107 5.83 14.65 -8.29
CA LYS A 107 6.40 15.97 -8.01
C LYS A 107 6.79 16.73 -9.26
N ILE A 108 6.88 16.06 -10.38
CA ILE A 108 7.34 16.65 -11.63
C ILE A 108 6.21 17.40 -12.35
N THR A 109 4.99 16.97 -12.14
CA THR A 109 3.84 17.58 -12.83
C THR A 109 3.26 18.79 -12.13
#